data_1f8384e66ac3e332313559dfb415951c
#
_entry.id   1f8384e66ac3e332313559dfb415951c
#
_cell.length_a   1.000
_cell.length_b   1.000
_cell.length_c   1.000
_cell.angle_alpha   90.00
_cell.angle_beta   90.00
_cell.angle_gamma   90.00
#
_symmetry.space_group_name_H-M   'P 1'
#
loop_
_entity.id
_entity.type
_entity.pdbx_description
1 polymer ?
#
loop_
_entity_poly.entity_id
_entity_poly.type
_entity_poly.pdbx_seq_one_letter_code
_entity_poly.pdbx_strand_id
1 'polypeptide(L)'
;MRKSVMVSLILHVLAAVAAFLWLLWGFIPAGTLFKGVMTVCIVALAFWQVWRKRCPVQTMAEGEMSTCELLLFDAGGPVVLVCGDELDALFQGQTLRKTAQGWWLRVNDVNRLSDIVRDIHEQQPHQGGQLAVMYSCQPDRHQDEAVLRASLKALRQQMKLLGQIIGFTPPMVLSGEFSGPATPWLVVCGDKLAVYPADKTPQAVDDWQQDAQHLALMPVLWEAFAVMRAILADELTKEDRLLPAVHPFAVVIRSGVASADRASLWSHRLFRLTHLIFPQAEGAAEVTEHFPDAVLPMLAPYCAPVQGGQRSRRLVLWVLACALAALAFSAVNNAALIRQVSTDLQRWYAIPENHDEPRAQSLLALKQDALLLERWQRQGEPLRYALGYYPGLRLWLALQKAIDTYAPPPAPALKPQPKIIRLDSMSLFDTGRWALKPGSTKLLVNSLVGIKAKPGWLIVVAGHTDSTGDDKSNQILSLKRAESVRDWMRDTG
;
A
#
# COMPACT_ATOMS: atom_id res chain seq x y z
N MET A 1 18.21 -14.63 3.04
CA MET A 1 17.03 -14.36 2.23
C MET A 1 15.76 -14.01 3.02
N ARG A 2 15.45 -14.62 4.16
CA ARG A 2 14.35 -14.12 5.05
C ARG A 2 14.41 -12.60 5.30
N LYS A 3 15.62 -12.02 5.43
CA LYS A 3 15.81 -10.57 5.63
C LYS A 3 15.38 -9.74 4.42
N SER A 4 15.63 -10.16 3.18
CA SER A 4 15.30 -9.36 1.98
C SER A 4 13.80 -9.32 1.68
N VAL A 5 13.08 -10.44 1.86
CA VAL A 5 11.60 -10.50 1.67
C VAL A 5 10.89 -9.72 2.78
N MET A 6 11.39 -9.81 4.02
CA MET A 6 10.85 -9.04 5.15
C MET A 6 11.14 -7.55 4.99
N VAL A 7 12.34 -7.19 4.52
CA VAL A 7 12.69 -5.79 4.19
C VAL A 7 11.78 -5.26 3.08
N SER A 8 11.55 -6.02 2.02
CA SER A 8 10.62 -5.65 0.94
C SER A 8 9.20 -5.46 1.48
N LEU A 9 8.69 -6.36 2.31
CA LEU A 9 7.36 -6.24 2.90
C LEU A 9 7.24 -5.00 3.80
N ILE A 10 8.23 -4.77 4.66
CA ILE A 10 8.29 -3.59 5.53
C ILE A 10 8.32 -2.31 4.69
N LEU A 11 9.09 -2.29 3.62
CA LEU A 11 9.19 -1.15 2.71
C LEU A 11 7.85 -0.83 2.02
N HIS A 12 7.11 -1.87 1.60
CA HIS A 12 5.78 -1.70 1.01
C HIS A 12 4.74 -1.20 2.03
N VAL A 13 4.77 -1.72 3.26
CA VAL A 13 3.88 -1.25 4.34
C VAL A 13 4.22 0.19 4.72
N LEU A 14 5.49 0.55 4.82
CA LEU A 14 5.92 1.92 5.09
C LEU A 14 5.49 2.88 3.98
N ALA A 15 5.63 2.50 2.72
CA ALA A 15 5.17 3.31 1.59
C ALA A 15 3.65 3.53 1.62
N ALA A 16 2.86 2.50 1.94
CA ALA A 16 1.42 2.62 2.09
C ALA A 16 1.03 3.53 3.27
N VAL A 17 1.67 3.38 4.43
CA VAL A 17 1.46 4.24 5.60
C VAL A 17 1.80 5.68 5.28
N ALA A 18 2.93 5.93 4.62
CA ALA A 18 3.34 7.28 4.20
C ALA A 18 2.32 7.93 3.26
N ALA A 19 1.78 7.18 2.28
CA ALA A 19 0.76 7.66 1.37
C ALA A 19 -0.55 8.02 2.10
N PHE A 20 -1.00 7.17 3.04
CA PHE A 20 -2.19 7.46 3.85
C PHE A 20 -2.00 8.64 4.79
N LEU A 21 -0.85 8.78 5.44
CA LEU A 21 -0.54 9.93 6.28
C LEU A 21 -0.45 11.22 5.48
N TRP A 22 0.16 11.18 4.30
CA TRP A 22 0.20 12.31 3.38
C TRP A 22 -1.20 12.76 2.97
N LEU A 23 -2.10 11.83 2.64
CA LEU A 23 -3.50 12.13 2.32
C LEU A 23 -4.23 12.73 3.53
N LEU A 24 -4.10 12.13 4.72
CA LEU A 24 -4.79 12.53 5.94
C LEU A 24 -4.39 13.95 6.40
N TRP A 25 -3.09 14.23 6.41
CA TRP A 25 -2.58 15.51 6.90
C TRP A 25 -2.60 16.60 5.83
N GLY A 26 -2.40 16.25 4.57
CA GLY A 26 -2.34 17.19 3.45
C GLY A 26 -3.70 17.64 2.94
N PHE A 27 -4.69 16.74 2.84
CA PHE A 27 -5.91 17.00 2.08
C PHE A 27 -7.20 16.97 2.88
N ILE A 28 -7.29 16.17 3.96
CA ILE A 28 -8.53 16.05 4.73
C ILE A 28 -8.70 17.23 5.67
N PRO A 29 -9.78 18.02 5.55
CA PRO A 29 -10.07 19.16 6.42
C PRO A 29 -10.71 18.69 7.74
N ALA A 30 -9.98 17.94 8.56
CA ALA A 30 -10.45 17.45 9.85
C ALA A 30 -9.65 18.06 11.00
N GLY A 31 -10.23 18.08 12.20
CA GLY A 31 -9.57 18.58 13.40
C GLY A 31 -8.32 17.76 13.76
N THR A 32 -7.38 18.41 14.46
CA THR A 32 -6.09 17.81 14.84
C THR A 32 -6.25 16.55 15.69
N LEU A 33 -7.22 16.51 16.59
CA LEU A 33 -7.54 15.33 17.42
C LEU A 33 -7.96 14.12 16.54
N PHE A 34 -8.87 14.34 15.59
CA PHE A 34 -9.29 13.29 14.66
C PHE A 34 -8.10 12.75 13.84
N LYS A 35 -7.27 13.65 13.30
CA LYS A 35 -6.06 13.27 12.56
C LYS A 35 -5.09 12.47 13.42
N GLY A 36 -4.92 12.84 14.70
CA GLY A 36 -4.10 12.12 15.65
C GLY A 36 -4.60 10.68 15.88
N VAL A 37 -5.89 10.51 16.16
CA VAL A 37 -6.50 9.19 16.37
C VAL A 37 -6.36 8.32 15.12
N MET A 38 -6.66 8.85 13.94
CA MET A 38 -6.51 8.11 12.68
C MET A 38 -5.07 7.72 12.38
N THR A 39 -4.11 8.58 12.71
CA THR A 39 -2.68 8.26 12.58
C THR A 39 -2.30 7.07 13.45
N VAL A 40 -2.73 7.05 14.72
CA VAL A 40 -2.50 5.93 15.64
C VAL A 40 -3.14 4.64 15.09
N CYS A 41 -4.38 4.71 14.60
CA CYS A 41 -5.06 3.54 14.01
C CYS A 41 -4.32 2.99 12.79
N ILE A 42 -3.86 3.85 11.86
CA ILE A 42 -3.11 3.44 10.66
C ILE A 42 -1.80 2.75 11.06
N VAL A 43 -1.05 3.33 12.00
CA VAL A 43 0.21 2.76 12.48
C VAL A 43 -0.03 1.44 13.24
N ALA A 44 -1.06 1.34 14.07
CA ALA A 44 -1.42 0.12 14.79
C ALA A 44 -1.80 -1.01 13.83
N LEU A 45 -2.60 -0.73 12.78
CA LEU A 45 -2.96 -1.70 11.74
C LEU A 45 -1.73 -2.16 10.96
N ALA A 46 -0.84 -1.24 10.60
CA ALA A 46 0.40 -1.57 9.92
C ALA A 46 1.30 -2.47 10.79
N PHE A 47 1.44 -2.13 12.06
CA PHE A 47 2.19 -2.93 13.03
C PHE A 47 1.55 -4.32 13.21
N TRP A 48 0.23 -4.39 13.35
CA TRP A 48 -0.50 -5.65 13.48
C TRP A 48 -0.33 -6.56 12.25
N GLN A 49 -0.37 -5.99 11.03
CA GLN A 49 -0.12 -6.75 9.79
C GLN A 49 1.31 -7.30 9.73
N VAL A 50 2.31 -6.52 10.13
CA VAL A 50 3.70 -6.97 10.19
C VAL A 50 3.88 -8.02 11.28
N TRP A 51 3.26 -7.83 12.45
CA TRP A 51 3.33 -8.75 13.57
C TRP A 51 2.65 -10.09 13.27
N ARG A 52 1.43 -10.07 12.71
CA ARG A 52 0.71 -11.28 12.29
C ARG A 52 1.51 -12.14 11.30
N LYS A 53 2.31 -11.52 10.45
CA LYS A 53 3.20 -12.25 9.52
C LYS A 53 4.53 -12.69 10.15
N ARG A 54 4.86 -12.21 11.35
CA ARG A 54 6.04 -12.66 12.11
C ARG A 54 5.78 -13.90 12.96
N CYS A 55 4.52 -14.16 13.33
CA CYS A 55 4.14 -15.35 14.07
C CYS A 55 3.64 -16.40 13.07
N PRO A 56 4.46 -17.36 12.62
CA PRO A 56 3.93 -18.56 11.99
C PRO A 56 3.16 -19.32 13.08
N VAL A 57 1.93 -19.65 12.79
CA VAL A 57 1.21 -20.62 13.62
C VAL A 57 1.96 -21.94 13.50
N GLN A 58 2.69 -22.29 14.54
CA GLN A 58 3.30 -23.59 14.69
C GLN A 58 2.19 -24.62 14.96
N THR A 59 1.69 -25.24 13.91
CA THR A 59 1.07 -26.54 13.96
C THR A 59 1.92 -27.46 13.10
N MET A 60 3.08 -27.83 13.62
CA MET A 60 3.93 -28.85 13.03
C MET A 60 3.90 -30.06 13.97
N ALA A 61 3.50 -31.20 13.44
CA ALA A 61 3.80 -32.49 14.03
C ALA A 61 5.31 -32.69 14.00
N GLU A 62 5.89 -32.99 15.14
CA GLU A 62 7.30 -33.33 15.31
C GLU A 62 7.65 -34.51 14.41
N GLY A 63 8.42 -34.27 13.36
CA GLY A 63 8.97 -35.34 12.51
C GLY A 63 9.40 -34.96 11.09
N GLU A 64 8.92 -33.86 10.51
CA GLU A 64 9.18 -33.52 9.09
C GLU A 64 9.73 -32.10 8.87
N MET A 65 10.38 -31.53 9.85
CA MET A 65 10.90 -30.15 9.82
C MET A 65 12.04 -29.90 8.82
N SER A 66 12.57 -30.96 8.22
CA SER A 66 13.78 -30.87 7.40
C SER A 66 13.56 -30.43 5.95
N THR A 67 12.40 -30.71 5.37
CA THR A 67 12.18 -30.54 3.92
C THR A 67 11.89 -29.09 3.52
N CYS A 68 11.14 -28.35 4.32
CA CYS A 68 10.83 -26.92 4.03
C CYS A 68 12.01 -25.99 4.30
N GLU A 69 12.89 -26.31 5.26
CA GLU A 69 14.10 -25.51 5.51
C GLU A 69 15.13 -25.62 4.39
N LEU A 70 15.19 -26.78 3.73
CA LEU A 70 16.09 -27.03 2.60
C LEU A 70 15.69 -26.28 1.31
N LEU A 71 14.40 -25.97 1.13
CA LEU A 71 13.88 -25.22 -0.03
C LEU A 71 14.08 -23.71 0.08
N LEU A 72 14.59 -23.19 1.19
CA LEU A 72 14.85 -21.75 1.38
C LEU A 72 16.05 -21.22 0.58
N PHE A 73 16.71 -22.06 -0.21
CA PHE A 73 17.86 -21.69 -1.00
C PHE A 73 17.51 -21.56 -2.49
N ASP A 74 18.10 -20.57 -3.11
CA ASP A 74 17.95 -20.16 -4.50
C ASP A 74 18.17 -21.35 -5.46
N ALA A 75 17.08 -22.01 -5.84
CA ALA A 75 17.13 -22.99 -6.91
C ALA A 75 17.32 -22.22 -8.22
N GLY A 76 18.49 -22.32 -8.81
CA GLY A 76 18.79 -21.69 -10.10
C GLY A 76 18.03 -22.30 -11.29
N GLY A 77 17.11 -23.27 -11.05
CA GLY A 77 16.36 -23.99 -12.06
C GLY A 77 15.03 -24.55 -11.53
N PRO A 78 14.39 -25.46 -12.27
CA PRO A 78 13.14 -26.08 -11.88
C PRO A 78 13.28 -26.91 -10.60
N VAL A 79 12.23 -26.90 -9.78
CA VAL A 79 12.09 -27.75 -8.61
C VAL A 79 11.00 -28.76 -8.88
N VAL A 80 11.39 -30.02 -9.03
CA VAL A 80 10.48 -31.10 -9.39
C VAL A 80 10.06 -31.87 -8.15
N LEU A 81 8.76 -31.84 -7.84
CA LEU A 81 8.15 -32.63 -6.78
C LEU A 81 7.89 -34.05 -7.28
N VAL A 82 8.59 -35.00 -6.72
CA VAL A 82 8.52 -36.40 -7.17
C VAL A 82 7.65 -37.20 -6.23
N CYS A 83 6.61 -37.84 -6.78
CA CYS A 83 5.70 -38.71 -6.06
C CYS A 83 5.46 -40.00 -6.86
N GLY A 84 4.93 -41.04 -6.22
CA GLY A 84 4.64 -42.32 -6.84
C GLY A 84 5.42 -43.48 -6.23
N ASP A 85 5.81 -44.44 -7.06
CA ASP A 85 6.38 -45.70 -6.63
C ASP A 85 7.91 -45.60 -6.40
N GLU A 86 8.41 -46.45 -5.50
CA GLU A 86 9.86 -46.70 -5.24
C GLU A 86 10.73 -45.45 -5.02
N LEU A 87 10.18 -44.47 -4.34
CA LEU A 87 10.92 -43.24 -4.04
C LEU A 87 12.14 -43.50 -3.14
N ASP A 88 12.12 -44.53 -2.31
CA ASP A 88 13.27 -44.92 -1.47
C ASP A 88 14.48 -45.38 -2.31
N ALA A 89 14.23 -46.18 -3.32
CA ALA A 89 15.25 -46.61 -4.26
C ALA A 89 15.76 -45.45 -5.12
N LEU A 90 14.85 -44.60 -5.58
CA LEU A 90 15.15 -43.45 -6.42
C LEU A 90 16.01 -42.42 -5.68
N PHE A 91 15.65 -42.06 -4.45
CA PHE A 91 16.32 -41.05 -3.65
C PHE A 91 17.41 -41.58 -2.74
N GLN A 92 17.59 -42.90 -2.63
CA GLN A 92 18.61 -43.55 -1.73
C GLN A 92 18.54 -43.02 -0.29
N GLY A 93 17.32 -42.84 0.24
CA GLY A 93 17.09 -42.34 1.60
C GLY A 93 17.19 -40.82 1.74
N GLN A 94 17.56 -40.06 0.70
CA GLN A 94 17.58 -38.59 0.73
C GLN A 94 16.17 -38.04 0.46
N THR A 95 15.89 -36.84 0.96
CA THR A 95 14.64 -36.15 0.69
C THR A 95 14.76 -35.16 -0.47
N LEU A 96 15.98 -34.72 -0.76
CA LEU A 96 16.27 -33.70 -1.75
C LEU A 96 17.56 -34.03 -2.49
N ARG A 97 17.48 -34.09 -3.82
CA ARG A 97 18.65 -34.19 -4.69
C ARG A 97 18.84 -32.88 -5.45
N LYS A 98 20.01 -32.29 -5.33
CA LYS A 98 20.39 -31.03 -6.00
C LYS A 98 21.27 -31.34 -7.20
N THR A 99 20.94 -30.79 -8.34
CA THR A 99 21.76 -30.82 -9.55
C THR A 99 22.06 -29.40 -10.03
N ALA A 100 23.01 -29.24 -10.93
CA ALA A 100 23.31 -27.94 -11.53
C ALA A 100 22.15 -27.36 -12.35
N GLN A 101 21.23 -28.20 -12.81
CA GLN A 101 20.14 -27.82 -13.73
C GLN A 101 18.78 -27.69 -13.04
N GLY A 102 18.65 -28.19 -11.82
CA GLY A 102 17.40 -28.15 -11.04
C GLY A 102 17.44 -29.11 -9.86
N TRP A 103 16.36 -29.16 -9.12
CA TRP A 103 16.26 -29.92 -7.89
C TRP A 103 15.12 -30.92 -7.95
N TRP A 104 15.34 -32.10 -7.34
CA TRP A 104 14.35 -33.15 -7.17
C TRP A 104 13.97 -33.24 -5.71
N LEU A 105 12.70 -33.05 -5.39
CA LEU A 105 12.17 -33.13 -4.02
C LEU A 105 11.24 -34.33 -3.89
N ARG A 106 11.53 -35.18 -2.93
CA ARG A 106 10.74 -36.35 -2.62
C ARG A 106 9.44 -35.97 -1.89
N VAL A 107 8.31 -36.52 -2.34
CA VAL A 107 6.99 -36.40 -1.72
C VAL A 107 6.44 -37.81 -1.50
N ASN A 108 6.41 -38.28 -0.26
CA ASN A 108 6.06 -39.66 0.08
C ASN A 108 4.58 -39.99 -0.17
N ASP A 109 3.70 -38.99 -0.07
CA ASP A 109 2.24 -39.17 -0.30
C ASP A 109 1.76 -38.14 -1.30
N VAL A 110 1.11 -38.61 -2.37
CA VAL A 110 0.49 -37.77 -3.37
C VAL A 110 -0.48 -36.76 -2.76
N ASN A 111 -1.22 -37.15 -1.73
CA ASN A 111 -2.21 -36.27 -1.06
C ASN A 111 -1.57 -35.08 -0.36
N ARG A 112 -0.30 -35.11 -0.02
CA ARG A 112 0.43 -34.02 0.64
C ARG A 112 1.04 -33.00 -0.32
N LEU A 113 0.94 -33.22 -1.63
CA LEU A 113 1.46 -32.29 -2.64
C LEU A 113 0.94 -30.86 -2.43
N SER A 114 -0.37 -30.69 -2.23
CA SER A 114 -0.97 -29.38 -2.04
C SER A 114 -0.50 -28.67 -0.77
N ASP A 115 -0.23 -29.41 0.29
CA ASP A 115 0.22 -28.82 1.56
C ASP A 115 1.67 -28.33 1.43
N ILE A 116 2.56 -29.16 0.86
CA ILE A 116 3.95 -28.78 0.59
C ILE A 116 4.02 -27.55 -0.30
N VAL A 117 3.22 -27.51 -1.37
CA VAL A 117 3.19 -26.36 -2.29
C VAL A 117 2.61 -25.12 -1.62
N ARG A 118 1.63 -25.27 -0.73
CA ARG A 118 1.11 -24.16 0.08
C ARG A 118 2.19 -23.58 0.97
N ASP A 119 2.94 -24.42 1.67
CA ASP A 119 4.03 -23.99 2.54
C ASP A 119 5.15 -23.29 1.75
N ILE A 120 5.50 -23.81 0.57
CA ILE A 120 6.46 -23.16 -0.34
C ILE A 120 5.91 -21.80 -0.81
N HIS A 121 4.65 -21.75 -1.22
CA HIS A 121 4.03 -20.53 -1.71
C HIS A 121 3.88 -19.46 -0.62
N GLU A 122 3.57 -19.85 0.61
CA GLU A 122 3.51 -18.92 1.75
C GLU A 122 4.87 -18.36 2.12
N GLN A 123 5.90 -19.17 2.07
CA GLN A 123 7.26 -18.75 2.38
C GLN A 123 7.93 -18.00 1.24
N GLN A 124 7.77 -18.46 0.01
CA GLN A 124 8.40 -17.92 -1.19
C GLN A 124 7.45 -17.92 -2.40
N PRO A 125 6.52 -16.96 -2.50
CA PRO A 125 5.50 -16.94 -3.56
C PRO A 125 6.06 -16.88 -4.98
N HIS A 126 7.28 -16.37 -5.15
CA HIS A 126 7.95 -16.29 -6.45
C HIS A 126 8.51 -17.64 -6.93
N GLN A 127 8.74 -18.58 -6.03
CA GLN A 127 9.21 -19.94 -6.39
C GLN A 127 8.07 -20.82 -6.90
N GLY A 128 6.81 -20.48 -6.67
CA GLY A 128 5.68 -21.22 -7.24
C GLY A 128 5.81 -21.43 -8.74
N GLY A 129 6.41 -20.48 -9.46
CA GLY A 129 6.67 -20.57 -10.89
C GLY A 129 7.78 -21.55 -11.31
N GLN A 130 8.60 -22.00 -10.37
CA GLN A 130 9.68 -22.96 -10.64
C GLN A 130 9.26 -24.41 -10.39
N LEU A 131 8.05 -24.64 -9.87
CA LEU A 131 7.57 -25.96 -9.49
C LEU A 131 7.13 -26.76 -10.73
N ALA A 132 7.55 -28.04 -10.75
CA ALA A 132 7.06 -29.08 -11.63
C ALA A 132 6.71 -30.30 -10.78
N VAL A 133 5.92 -31.22 -11.33
CA VAL A 133 5.55 -32.46 -10.66
C VAL A 133 6.00 -33.64 -11.52
N MET A 134 6.63 -34.65 -10.91
CA MET A 134 6.92 -35.91 -11.56
C MET A 134 6.18 -37.03 -10.82
N TYR A 135 5.45 -37.83 -11.57
CA TYR A 135 4.86 -39.07 -11.08
C TYR A 135 5.68 -40.27 -11.58
N SER A 136 6.29 -40.97 -10.62
CA SER A 136 7.05 -42.19 -10.89
C SER A 136 6.12 -43.38 -10.79
N CYS A 137 6.06 -44.19 -11.86
CA CYS A 137 5.23 -45.39 -11.94
C CYS A 137 6.10 -46.59 -12.26
N GLN A 138 5.97 -47.64 -11.44
CA GLN A 138 6.53 -48.96 -11.74
C GLN A 138 5.41 -49.98 -11.87
N PRO A 139 4.96 -50.29 -13.10
CA PRO A 139 3.86 -51.24 -13.32
C PRO A 139 4.13 -52.63 -12.76
N ASP A 140 5.39 -52.98 -12.52
CA ASP A 140 5.82 -54.21 -11.85
C ASP A 140 5.43 -54.32 -10.36
N ARG A 141 5.07 -53.21 -9.73
CA ARG A 141 4.63 -53.15 -8.33
C ARG A 141 3.13 -53.23 -8.18
N HIS A 142 2.39 -53.08 -9.26
CA HIS A 142 0.94 -53.07 -9.25
C HIS A 142 0.39 -54.39 -9.80
N GLN A 143 -0.48 -55.02 -9.03
CA GLN A 143 -1.21 -56.24 -9.45
C GLN A 143 -2.59 -55.88 -10.04
N ASP A 144 -3.20 -54.78 -9.56
CA ASP A 144 -4.52 -54.33 -9.97
C ASP A 144 -4.45 -52.91 -10.59
N GLU A 145 -4.95 -52.84 -11.83
CA GLU A 145 -5.06 -51.59 -12.56
C GLU A 145 -5.99 -50.54 -11.89
N ALA A 146 -7.02 -51.04 -11.15
CA ALA A 146 -7.95 -50.14 -10.49
C ALA A 146 -7.26 -49.32 -9.36
N VAL A 147 -6.32 -49.92 -8.65
CA VAL A 147 -5.51 -49.23 -7.61
C VAL A 147 -4.65 -48.15 -8.23
N LEU A 148 -3.97 -48.47 -9.34
CA LEU A 148 -3.16 -47.46 -10.05
C LEU A 148 -3.99 -46.31 -10.59
N ARG A 149 -5.17 -46.59 -11.17
CA ARG A 149 -6.11 -45.57 -11.64
C ARG A 149 -6.64 -44.70 -10.47
N ALA A 150 -6.86 -45.27 -9.29
CA ALA A 150 -7.23 -44.48 -8.09
C ALA A 150 -6.14 -43.52 -7.67
N SER A 151 -4.88 -43.94 -7.69
CA SER A 151 -3.72 -43.08 -7.40
C SER A 151 -3.60 -41.91 -8.39
N LEU A 152 -3.86 -42.17 -9.67
CA LEU A 152 -3.86 -41.16 -10.73
C LEU A 152 -5.02 -40.13 -10.54
N LYS A 153 -6.19 -40.60 -10.10
CA LYS A 153 -7.29 -39.67 -9.75
C LYS A 153 -6.92 -38.76 -8.58
N ALA A 154 -6.30 -39.34 -7.55
CA ALA A 154 -5.78 -38.52 -6.42
C ALA A 154 -4.75 -37.50 -6.92
N LEU A 155 -3.84 -37.88 -7.79
CA LEU A 155 -2.88 -36.95 -8.42
C LEU A 155 -3.58 -35.82 -9.18
N ARG A 156 -4.60 -36.13 -10.01
CA ARG A 156 -5.39 -35.11 -10.72
C ARG A 156 -6.04 -34.12 -9.76
N GLN A 157 -6.59 -34.63 -8.65
CA GLN A 157 -7.17 -33.77 -7.62
C GLN A 157 -6.11 -32.83 -7.02
N GLN A 158 -4.94 -33.34 -6.70
CA GLN A 158 -3.84 -32.54 -6.19
C GLN A 158 -3.37 -31.51 -7.23
N MET A 159 -3.20 -31.87 -8.48
CA MET A 159 -2.83 -30.94 -9.55
C MET A 159 -3.83 -29.77 -9.69
N LYS A 160 -5.13 -30.04 -9.53
CA LYS A 160 -6.15 -29.00 -9.47
C LYS A 160 -5.94 -28.04 -8.29
N LEU A 161 -5.67 -28.60 -7.09
CA LEU A 161 -5.40 -27.80 -5.89
C LEU A 161 -4.12 -26.96 -6.03
N LEU A 162 -3.07 -27.56 -6.61
CA LEU A 162 -1.84 -26.83 -6.94
C LEU A 162 -2.13 -25.62 -7.83
N GLY A 163 -2.91 -25.83 -8.88
CA GLY A 163 -3.31 -24.76 -9.81
C GLY A 163 -4.07 -23.62 -9.10
N GLN A 164 -4.86 -23.93 -8.08
CA GLN A 164 -5.57 -22.92 -7.29
C GLN A 164 -4.62 -22.14 -6.34
N ILE A 165 -3.60 -22.82 -5.79
CA ILE A 165 -2.63 -22.20 -4.87
C ILE A 165 -1.66 -21.30 -5.62
N ILE A 166 -1.10 -21.81 -6.73
CA ILE A 166 -0.03 -21.13 -7.49
C ILE A 166 -0.61 -20.13 -8.51
N GLY A 167 -1.86 -20.37 -8.98
CA GLY A 167 -2.52 -19.58 -10.02
C GLY A 167 -2.31 -20.13 -11.44
N PHE A 168 -1.59 -21.22 -11.61
CA PHE A 168 -1.42 -21.96 -12.87
C PHE A 168 -1.12 -23.44 -12.57
N THR A 169 -1.39 -24.34 -13.53
CA THR A 169 -1.07 -25.77 -13.37
C THR A 169 0.41 -26.00 -13.66
N PRO A 170 1.20 -26.52 -12.70
CA PRO A 170 2.62 -26.80 -12.94
C PRO A 170 2.79 -27.87 -14.01
N PRO A 171 3.89 -27.83 -14.81
CA PRO A 171 4.18 -28.88 -15.78
C PRO A 171 4.37 -30.23 -15.06
N MET A 172 3.83 -31.29 -15.69
CA MET A 172 3.85 -32.63 -15.12
C MET A 172 4.68 -33.57 -16.02
N VAL A 173 5.58 -34.31 -15.38
CA VAL A 173 6.37 -35.37 -16.02
C VAL A 173 5.84 -36.72 -15.56
N LEU A 174 5.63 -37.61 -16.49
CA LEU A 174 5.23 -38.98 -16.20
C LEU A 174 6.43 -39.91 -16.44
N SER A 175 6.91 -40.56 -15.38
CA SER A 175 8.06 -41.47 -15.42
C SER A 175 7.58 -42.93 -15.33
N GLY A 176 8.06 -43.75 -16.19
CA GLY A 176 7.79 -45.18 -16.21
C GLY A 176 9.06 -46.00 -16.17
N GLU A 177 9.17 -46.89 -15.18
CA GLU A 177 10.26 -47.84 -15.06
C GLU A 177 9.73 -49.27 -15.15
N PHE A 178 10.33 -50.08 -16.05
CA PHE A 178 9.86 -51.41 -16.37
C PHE A 178 10.94 -52.44 -16.15
N SER A 179 10.55 -53.67 -15.75
CA SER A 179 11.47 -54.77 -15.72
C SER A 179 11.78 -55.25 -17.12
N GLY A 180 13.04 -55.60 -17.36
CA GLY A 180 13.51 -56.05 -18.67
C GLY A 180 15.00 -55.72 -18.89
N PRO A 181 15.46 -55.84 -20.15
CA PRO A 181 16.80 -55.47 -20.51
C PRO A 181 17.06 -53.98 -20.22
N ALA A 182 18.27 -53.66 -19.80
CA ALA A 182 18.64 -52.28 -19.46
C ALA A 182 18.63 -51.39 -20.71
N THR A 183 17.92 -50.26 -20.62
CA THR A 183 17.85 -49.22 -21.65
C THR A 183 18.22 -47.85 -21.07
N PRO A 184 18.73 -46.95 -21.89
CA PRO A 184 18.81 -45.54 -21.52
C PRO A 184 17.42 -44.93 -21.34
N TRP A 185 17.36 -43.71 -20.77
CA TRP A 185 16.12 -42.96 -20.70
C TRP A 185 15.63 -42.55 -22.10
N LEU A 186 14.40 -42.91 -22.41
CA LEU A 186 13.67 -42.39 -23.57
C LEU A 186 12.74 -41.27 -23.08
N VAL A 187 12.80 -40.13 -23.74
CA VAL A 187 12.01 -38.96 -23.39
C VAL A 187 11.14 -38.56 -24.55
N VAL A 188 9.83 -38.49 -24.31
CA VAL A 188 8.85 -37.95 -25.24
C VAL A 188 8.42 -36.58 -24.70
N CYS A 189 8.66 -35.53 -25.47
CA CYS A 189 8.21 -34.18 -25.13
C CYS A 189 7.59 -33.54 -26.38
N GLY A 190 6.27 -33.36 -26.37
CA GLY A 190 5.50 -33.00 -27.55
C GLY A 190 5.64 -34.06 -28.66
N ASP A 191 6.06 -33.65 -29.84
CA ASP A 191 6.26 -34.54 -31.01
C ASP A 191 7.68 -35.10 -31.13
N LYS A 192 8.55 -34.82 -30.13
CA LYS A 192 9.95 -35.24 -30.15
C LYS A 192 10.16 -36.42 -29.23
N LEU A 193 10.73 -37.48 -29.78
CA LEU A 193 11.20 -38.65 -29.06
C LEU A 193 12.74 -38.70 -29.15
N ALA A 194 13.40 -38.70 -28.03
CA ALA A 194 14.88 -38.75 -27.96
C ALA A 194 15.33 -39.74 -26.93
N VAL A 195 16.48 -40.33 -27.17
CA VAL A 195 17.16 -41.23 -26.27
C VAL A 195 18.32 -40.49 -25.58
N TYR A 196 18.43 -40.67 -24.29
CA TYR A 196 19.46 -40.02 -23.44
C TYR A 196 20.37 -41.08 -22.81
N PRO A 197 21.44 -41.51 -23.52
CA PRO A 197 22.46 -42.39 -22.93
C PRO A 197 23.23 -41.66 -21.85
N ALA A 198 23.67 -42.36 -20.82
CA ALA A 198 24.36 -41.79 -19.65
C ALA A 198 25.60 -40.91 -19.99
N ASP A 199 26.37 -41.35 -20.95
CA ASP A 199 27.67 -40.75 -21.30
C ASP A 199 27.72 -40.12 -22.70
N LYS A 200 26.58 -40.00 -23.38
CA LYS A 200 26.52 -39.51 -24.77
C LYS A 200 25.54 -38.34 -24.94
N THR A 201 25.72 -37.62 -26.02
CA THR A 201 24.76 -36.59 -26.43
C THR A 201 23.38 -37.22 -26.76
N PRO A 202 22.27 -36.51 -26.55
CA PRO A 202 20.95 -36.95 -26.90
C PRO A 202 20.88 -37.34 -28.38
N GLN A 203 20.24 -38.47 -28.67
CA GLN A 203 20.10 -39.02 -30.03
C GLN A 203 18.61 -39.14 -30.38
N ALA A 204 18.28 -38.92 -31.66
CA ALA A 204 16.97 -39.30 -32.15
C ALA A 204 16.79 -40.81 -32.09
N VAL A 205 15.55 -41.27 -31.83
CA VAL A 205 15.28 -42.72 -31.77
C VAL A 205 15.59 -43.40 -33.10
N ASP A 206 15.33 -42.73 -34.22
CA ASP A 206 15.58 -43.27 -35.59
C ASP A 206 17.07 -43.55 -35.80
N ASP A 207 17.96 -42.75 -35.25
CA ASP A 207 19.40 -42.98 -35.31
C ASP A 207 19.85 -44.06 -34.32
N TRP A 208 19.27 -44.06 -33.12
CA TRP A 208 19.62 -45.00 -32.04
C TRP A 208 19.24 -46.45 -32.40
N GLN A 209 18.08 -46.64 -33.06
CA GLN A 209 17.60 -47.99 -33.46
C GLN A 209 18.35 -48.61 -34.64
N GLN A 210 19.25 -47.88 -35.33
CA GLN A 210 20.07 -48.42 -36.41
C GLN A 210 21.06 -49.48 -35.92
N ASP A 211 21.42 -49.45 -34.65
CA ASP A 211 22.21 -50.50 -34.03
C ASP A 211 21.33 -51.75 -33.80
N ALA A 212 21.80 -52.90 -34.25
CA ALA A 212 21.09 -54.17 -34.08
C ALA A 212 20.78 -54.53 -32.62
N GLN A 213 21.66 -54.16 -31.69
CA GLN A 213 21.45 -54.39 -30.26
C GLN A 213 20.31 -53.51 -29.74
N HIS A 214 20.24 -52.28 -30.17
CA HIS A 214 19.20 -51.35 -29.77
C HIS A 214 17.85 -51.68 -30.42
N LEU A 215 17.88 -52.14 -31.68
CA LEU A 215 16.68 -52.58 -32.37
C LEU A 215 15.98 -53.74 -31.65
N ALA A 216 16.74 -54.64 -31.04
CA ALA A 216 16.19 -55.74 -30.25
C ALA A 216 15.44 -55.28 -28.97
N LEU A 217 15.73 -54.09 -28.48
CA LEU A 217 15.07 -53.48 -27.30
C LEU A 217 13.75 -52.77 -27.65
N MET A 218 13.55 -52.42 -28.92
CA MET A 218 12.38 -51.61 -29.35
C MET A 218 11.03 -52.27 -29.04
N PRO A 219 10.81 -53.59 -29.18
CA PRO A 219 9.51 -54.19 -28.84
C PRO A 219 9.13 -54.00 -27.35
N VAL A 220 10.09 -54.09 -26.44
CA VAL A 220 9.85 -53.88 -25.01
C VAL A 220 9.49 -52.42 -24.72
N LEU A 221 10.22 -51.49 -25.33
CA LEU A 221 9.96 -50.08 -25.20
C LEU A 221 8.61 -49.67 -25.79
N TRP A 222 8.23 -50.23 -26.94
CA TRP A 222 6.91 -50.00 -27.54
C TRP A 222 5.77 -50.41 -26.62
N GLU A 223 5.89 -51.61 -26.02
CA GLU A 223 4.88 -52.07 -25.06
C GLU A 223 4.88 -51.23 -23.77
N ALA A 224 6.04 -50.81 -23.30
CA ALA A 224 6.14 -49.87 -22.18
C ALA A 224 5.40 -48.56 -22.48
N PHE A 225 5.59 -47.99 -23.66
CA PHE A 225 4.83 -46.82 -24.11
C PHE A 225 3.34 -47.10 -24.22
N ALA A 226 2.94 -48.25 -24.75
CA ALA A 226 1.53 -48.63 -24.86
C ALA A 226 0.86 -48.70 -23.47
N VAL A 227 1.54 -49.24 -22.46
CA VAL A 227 1.06 -49.30 -21.08
C VAL A 227 0.97 -47.91 -20.46
N MET A 228 2.02 -47.09 -20.61
CA MET A 228 2.02 -45.70 -20.12
C MET A 228 0.88 -44.89 -20.72
N ARG A 229 0.62 -45.06 -22.00
CA ARG A 229 -0.49 -44.40 -22.69
C ARG A 229 -1.85 -44.91 -22.21
N ALA A 230 -2.08 -46.21 -22.24
CA ALA A 230 -3.39 -46.80 -22.02
C ALA A 230 -3.87 -46.71 -20.58
N ILE A 231 -2.95 -46.71 -19.58
CA ILE A 231 -3.32 -46.68 -18.16
C ILE A 231 -3.13 -45.29 -17.59
N LEU A 232 -1.95 -44.70 -17.80
CA LEU A 232 -1.62 -43.44 -17.10
C LEU A 232 -2.07 -42.21 -17.90
N ALA A 233 -1.70 -42.11 -19.17
CA ALA A 233 -2.05 -40.93 -19.96
C ALA A 233 -3.55 -40.81 -20.17
N ASP A 234 -4.25 -41.91 -20.49
CA ASP A 234 -5.70 -41.91 -20.68
C ASP A 234 -6.47 -41.51 -19.40
N GLU A 235 -6.06 -42.00 -18.22
CA GLU A 235 -6.70 -41.62 -16.96
C GLU A 235 -6.44 -40.14 -16.59
N LEU A 236 -5.25 -39.64 -16.88
CA LEU A 236 -4.89 -38.24 -16.61
C LEU A 236 -5.60 -37.26 -17.54
N THR A 237 -5.76 -37.62 -18.83
CA THR A 237 -6.36 -36.76 -19.86
C THR A 237 -7.88 -36.87 -19.96
N LYS A 238 -8.50 -37.82 -19.21
CA LYS A 238 -9.92 -38.05 -19.22
C LYS A 238 -10.69 -36.79 -18.82
N GLU A 239 -11.62 -36.35 -19.65
CA GLU A 239 -12.49 -35.23 -19.30
C GLU A 239 -13.48 -35.62 -18.20
N ASP A 240 -13.52 -34.88 -17.15
CA ASP A 240 -14.46 -35.00 -16.03
C ASP A 240 -14.93 -33.61 -15.59
N ARG A 241 -16.21 -33.49 -15.19
CA ARG A 241 -16.80 -32.25 -14.69
C ARG A 241 -16.11 -31.75 -13.42
N LEU A 242 -15.61 -32.67 -12.59
CA LEU A 242 -15.04 -32.36 -11.28
C LEU A 242 -13.53 -32.20 -11.32
N LEU A 243 -12.86 -32.94 -12.20
CA LEU A 243 -11.40 -32.99 -12.31
C LEU A 243 -10.96 -32.60 -13.72
N PRO A 244 -10.22 -31.50 -13.87
CA PRO A 244 -9.71 -31.10 -15.18
C PRO A 244 -8.75 -32.15 -15.73
N ALA A 245 -8.68 -32.26 -17.03
CA ALA A 245 -7.67 -33.07 -17.73
C ALA A 245 -6.27 -32.53 -17.42
N VAL A 246 -5.32 -33.40 -17.13
CA VAL A 246 -3.91 -33.06 -16.92
C VAL A 246 -3.11 -33.70 -18.05
N HIS A 247 -2.54 -32.87 -18.94
CA HIS A 247 -1.68 -33.33 -20.01
C HIS A 247 -0.24 -33.37 -19.54
N PRO A 248 0.43 -34.56 -19.58
CA PRO A 248 1.84 -34.64 -19.27
C PRO A 248 2.66 -33.76 -20.21
N PHE A 249 3.57 -32.97 -19.64
CA PHE A 249 4.55 -32.17 -20.40
C PHE A 249 5.57 -33.07 -21.10
N ALA A 250 6.04 -34.09 -20.37
CA ALA A 250 6.93 -35.10 -20.90
C ALA A 250 6.59 -36.48 -20.33
N VAL A 251 6.84 -37.50 -21.11
CA VAL A 251 6.78 -38.91 -20.71
C VAL A 251 8.19 -39.47 -20.80
N VAL A 252 8.69 -40.04 -19.74
CA VAL A 252 10.02 -40.63 -19.69
C VAL A 252 9.92 -42.11 -19.34
N ILE A 253 10.63 -42.92 -20.06
CA ILE A 253 10.57 -44.38 -19.93
C ILE A 253 11.96 -44.95 -19.94
N ARG A 254 12.18 -45.99 -19.12
CA ARG A 254 13.31 -46.87 -19.22
C ARG A 254 12.92 -48.30 -18.83
N SER A 255 13.70 -49.26 -19.32
CA SER A 255 13.69 -50.65 -18.84
C SER A 255 15.03 -50.98 -18.18
N GLY A 256 15.06 -51.97 -17.31
CA GLY A 256 16.28 -52.38 -16.59
C GLY A 256 16.12 -52.54 -15.10
N VAL A 257 14.91 -52.29 -14.58
CA VAL A 257 14.59 -52.52 -13.18
C VAL A 257 14.40 -54.02 -12.93
N ALA A 258 14.82 -54.51 -11.76
CA ALA A 258 14.52 -55.89 -11.39
C ALA A 258 13.01 -56.12 -11.24
N SER A 259 12.49 -57.20 -11.73
CA SER A 259 11.10 -57.57 -11.54
C SER A 259 10.84 -57.89 -10.07
N ALA A 260 9.84 -57.25 -9.51
CA ALA A 260 9.50 -57.40 -8.10
C ALA A 260 8.48 -58.49 -7.84
N ASP A 261 7.57 -58.75 -8.77
CA ASP A 261 6.45 -59.69 -8.59
C ASP A 261 6.09 -60.42 -9.89
N ARG A 262 5.83 -61.73 -9.80
CA ARG A 262 5.38 -62.56 -10.96
C ARG A 262 3.97 -62.25 -11.42
N ALA A 263 3.15 -61.65 -10.59
CA ALA A 263 1.75 -61.35 -10.87
C ALA A 263 1.48 -59.85 -11.15
N SER A 264 2.49 -59.11 -11.62
CA SER A 264 2.39 -57.67 -11.88
C SER A 264 1.57 -57.35 -13.16
N LEU A 265 1.11 -56.13 -13.27
CA LEU A 265 0.43 -55.63 -14.49
C LEU A 265 1.34 -55.76 -15.72
N TRP A 266 2.64 -55.50 -15.53
CA TRP A 266 3.61 -55.62 -16.61
C TRP A 266 3.84 -57.07 -17.03
N SER A 267 4.05 -57.97 -16.07
CA SER A 267 4.24 -59.40 -16.35
C SER A 267 2.99 -60.04 -16.98
N HIS A 268 1.78 -59.69 -16.54
CA HIS A 268 0.53 -60.11 -17.16
C HIS A 268 0.41 -59.57 -18.59
N ARG A 269 0.78 -58.34 -18.84
CA ARG A 269 0.77 -57.73 -20.17
C ARG A 269 1.70 -58.48 -21.12
N LEU A 270 2.94 -58.74 -20.70
CA LEU A 270 3.91 -59.48 -21.51
C LEU A 270 3.47 -60.92 -21.74
N PHE A 271 2.94 -61.59 -20.71
CA PHE A 271 2.40 -62.96 -20.88
C PHE A 271 1.24 -63.01 -21.86
N ARG A 272 0.32 -62.06 -21.82
CA ARG A 272 -0.79 -62.01 -22.81
C ARG A 272 -0.34 -61.83 -24.24
N LEU A 273 0.78 -61.17 -24.47
CA LEU A 273 1.33 -60.95 -25.83
C LEU A 273 2.20 -62.09 -26.32
N THR A 274 3.01 -62.65 -25.42
CA THR A 274 4.06 -63.59 -25.81
C THR A 274 3.78 -65.04 -25.40
N HIS A 275 2.86 -65.24 -24.46
CA HIS A 275 2.63 -66.51 -23.74
C HIS A 275 3.89 -67.06 -23.03
N LEU A 276 4.93 -66.21 -22.85
CA LEU A 276 6.17 -66.54 -22.16
C LEU A 276 6.20 -65.93 -20.75
N ILE A 277 6.75 -66.67 -19.82
CA ILE A 277 7.05 -66.19 -18.47
C ILE A 277 8.48 -65.70 -18.52
N PHE A 278 8.71 -64.41 -18.27
CA PHE A 278 10.08 -63.89 -18.18
C PHE A 278 10.77 -64.43 -16.94
N PRO A 279 11.97 -64.99 -17.08
CA PRO A 279 12.77 -65.40 -15.94
C PRO A 279 13.10 -64.14 -15.09
N GLN A 280 13.03 -64.30 -13.77
CA GLN A 280 13.55 -63.23 -12.89
C GLN A 280 15.05 -63.17 -13.15
N ALA A 281 15.51 -61.99 -13.60
CA ALA A 281 16.93 -61.74 -13.73
C ALA A 281 17.54 -61.71 -12.31
N GLU A 282 18.29 -62.74 -11.95
CA GLU A 282 19.14 -62.76 -10.78
C GLU A 282 20.32 -61.82 -11.08
N GLY A 283 20.23 -60.60 -10.60
CA GLY A 283 21.23 -59.55 -10.78
C GLY A 283 20.67 -58.34 -11.46
N ALA A 284 20.23 -57.37 -10.66
CA ALA A 284 19.93 -56.04 -11.17
C ALA A 284 21.21 -55.49 -11.84
N ALA A 285 21.15 -55.18 -13.12
CA ALA A 285 22.19 -54.36 -13.73
C ALA A 285 22.38 -53.12 -12.87
N GLU A 286 23.58 -52.79 -12.49
CA GLU A 286 23.90 -51.61 -11.73
C GLU A 286 23.51 -50.38 -12.56
N VAL A 287 22.34 -49.87 -12.30
CA VAL A 287 21.80 -48.68 -12.99
C VAL A 287 22.50 -47.46 -12.41
N THR A 288 23.42 -46.92 -13.15
CA THR A 288 24.25 -45.79 -12.74
C THR A 288 23.47 -44.48 -12.64
N GLU A 289 22.40 -44.36 -13.40
CA GLU A 289 21.55 -43.16 -13.40
C GLU A 289 20.10 -43.45 -12.98
N HIS A 290 19.73 -43.04 -11.80
CA HIS A 290 18.37 -43.25 -11.29
C HIS A 290 17.36 -42.19 -11.75
N PHE A 291 17.79 -40.96 -12.01
CA PHE A 291 16.91 -39.86 -12.35
C PHE A 291 16.95 -39.50 -13.84
N PRO A 292 15.83 -39.08 -14.44
CA PRO A 292 15.79 -38.56 -15.79
C PRO A 292 16.24 -37.08 -15.82
N ASP A 293 17.49 -36.80 -15.45
CA ASP A 293 18.02 -35.43 -15.35
C ASP A 293 17.91 -34.64 -16.67
N ALA A 294 17.83 -35.33 -17.80
CA ALA A 294 17.59 -34.75 -19.11
C ALA A 294 16.31 -33.92 -19.23
N VAL A 295 15.34 -34.15 -18.35
CA VAL A 295 14.08 -33.39 -18.34
C VAL A 295 14.22 -32.00 -17.72
N LEU A 296 15.19 -31.80 -16.81
CA LEU A 296 15.37 -30.53 -16.13
C LEU A 296 15.62 -29.35 -17.08
N PRO A 297 16.53 -29.42 -18.05
CA PRO A 297 16.72 -28.34 -19.01
C PRO A 297 15.51 -28.13 -19.93
N MET A 298 14.68 -29.15 -20.18
CA MET A 298 13.45 -29.03 -20.94
C MET A 298 12.36 -28.29 -20.14
N LEU A 299 12.32 -28.47 -18.81
CA LEU A 299 11.41 -27.79 -17.90
C LEU A 299 11.83 -26.34 -17.63
N ALA A 300 13.10 -26.01 -17.71
CA ALA A 300 13.63 -24.70 -17.35
C ALA A 300 12.91 -23.50 -18.02
N PRO A 301 12.52 -23.54 -19.32
CA PRO A 301 11.76 -22.45 -19.93
C PRO A 301 10.36 -22.26 -19.38
N TYR A 302 9.76 -23.32 -18.83
CA TYR A 302 8.38 -23.33 -18.30
C TYR A 302 8.35 -23.13 -16.79
N CYS A 303 9.46 -23.32 -16.11
CA CYS A 303 9.63 -23.21 -14.67
C CYS A 303 10.51 -22.02 -14.31
N ALA A 304 10.07 -20.83 -14.68
CA ALA A 304 10.77 -19.58 -14.32
C ALA A 304 10.20 -18.98 -13.03
N PRO A 305 11.04 -18.36 -12.18
CA PRO A 305 10.55 -17.65 -11.02
C PRO A 305 9.57 -16.56 -11.46
N VAL A 306 8.38 -16.55 -10.89
CA VAL A 306 7.39 -15.51 -11.15
C VAL A 306 7.96 -14.20 -10.60
N GLN A 307 8.51 -13.38 -11.49
CA GLN A 307 8.94 -12.04 -11.10
C GLN A 307 7.75 -11.31 -10.47
N GLY A 308 7.97 -10.73 -9.28
CA GLY A 308 6.96 -10.18 -8.37
C GLY A 308 6.04 -9.07 -8.91
N GLY A 309 5.63 -9.14 -10.17
CA GLY A 309 4.78 -8.17 -10.85
C GLY A 309 3.41 -7.96 -10.19
N GLN A 310 2.86 -8.97 -9.54
CA GLN A 310 1.56 -8.80 -8.87
C GLN A 310 1.64 -7.90 -7.63
N ARG A 311 2.74 -7.95 -6.85
CA ARG A 311 2.90 -7.08 -5.68
C ARG A 311 3.15 -5.64 -6.06
N SER A 312 4.00 -5.40 -7.06
CA SER A 312 4.25 -4.06 -7.59
C SER A 312 2.99 -3.48 -8.24
N ARG A 313 2.21 -4.28 -8.97
CA ARG A 313 0.95 -3.88 -9.58
C ARG A 313 -0.09 -3.47 -8.53
N ARG A 314 -0.23 -4.20 -7.43
CA ARG A 314 -1.10 -3.82 -6.29
C ARG A 314 -0.64 -2.51 -5.64
N LEU A 315 0.66 -2.32 -5.44
CA LEU A 315 1.21 -1.09 -4.88
C LEU A 315 0.93 0.10 -5.82
N VAL A 316 1.14 -0.05 -7.12
CA VAL A 316 0.81 0.98 -8.11
C VAL A 316 -0.67 1.33 -8.07
N LEU A 317 -1.56 0.34 -7.99
CA LEU A 317 -3.01 0.57 -7.85
C LEU A 317 -3.35 1.33 -6.56
N TRP A 318 -2.71 1.01 -5.44
CA TRP A 318 -2.90 1.74 -4.18
C TRP A 318 -2.40 3.18 -4.24
N VAL A 319 -1.24 3.43 -4.83
CA VAL A 319 -0.71 4.79 -5.04
C VAL A 319 -1.64 5.58 -5.96
N LEU A 320 -2.12 4.98 -7.05
CA LEU A 320 -3.08 5.60 -7.94
C LEU A 320 -4.40 5.94 -7.23
N ALA A 321 -4.92 5.04 -6.42
CA ALA A 321 -6.13 5.26 -5.61
C ALA A 321 -5.94 6.42 -4.62
N CYS A 322 -4.79 6.49 -3.93
CA CYS A 322 -4.46 7.61 -3.05
C CYS A 322 -4.34 8.93 -3.81
N ALA A 323 -3.74 8.92 -5.00
CA ALA A 323 -3.63 10.12 -5.85
C ALA A 323 -5.00 10.61 -6.32
N LEU A 324 -5.88 9.71 -6.75
CA LEU A 324 -7.26 10.04 -7.13
C LEU A 324 -8.06 10.60 -5.93
N ALA A 325 -7.90 9.99 -4.75
CA ALA A 325 -8.51 10.49 -3.54
C ALA A 325 -8.00 11.90 -3.17
N ALA A 326 -6.70 12.15 -3.28
CA ALA A 326 -6.12 13.47 -3.05
C ALA A 326 -6.66 14.52 -4.01
N LEU A 327 -6.82 14.20 -5.30
CA LEU A 327 -7.46 15.07 -6.29
C LEU A 327 -8.92 15.37 -5.93
N ALA A 328 -9.69 14.34 -5.54
CA ALA A 328 -11.09 14.52 -5.13
C ALA A 328 -11.22 15.41 -3.89
N PHE A 329 -10.41 15.19 -2.86
CA PHE A 329 -10.38 16.04 -1.66
C PHE A 329 -9.95 17.48 -1.99
N SER A 330 -8.94 17.66 -2.85
CA SER A 330 -8.53 18.99 -3.29
C SER A 330 -9.66 19.71 -4.05
N ALA A 331 -10.40 19.02 -4.92
CA ALA A 331 -11.56 19.58 -5.61
C ALA A 331 -12.67 20.00 -4.64
N VAL A 332 -12.97 19.17 -3.63
CA VAL A 332 -13.97 19.50 -2.58
C VAL A 332 -13.53 20.72 -1.77
N ASN A 333 -12.25 20.80 -1.38
CA ASN A 333 -11.69 21.93 -0.65
C ASN A 333 -11.76 23.23 -1.49
N ASN A 334 -11.40 23.17 -2.77
CA ASN A 334 -11.51 24.31 -3.68
C ASN A 334 -12.96 24.76 -3.87
N ALA A 335 -13.90 23.80 -4.00
CA ALA A 335 -15.33 24.12 -4.07
C ALA A 335 -15.87 24.75 -2.77
N ALA A 336 -15.36 24.33 -1.62
CA ALA A 336 -15.68 24.93 -0.32
C ALA A 336 -15.16 26.37 -0.22
N LEU A 337 -13.93 26.63 -0.65
CA LEU A 337 -13.33 27.97 -0.71
C LEU A 337 -14.14 28.89 -1.64
N ILE A 338 -14.50 28.43 -2.84
CA ILE A 338 -15.34 29.20 -3.77
C ILE A 338 -16.68 29.54 -3.12
N ARG A 339 -17.33 28.56 -2.45
CA ARG A 339 -18.61 28.78 -1.76
C ARG A 339 -18.48 29.81 -0.64
N GLN A 340 -17.45 29.72 0.20
CA GLN A 340 -17.20 30.68 1.25
C GLN A 340 -17.08 32.10 0.69
N VAL A 341 -16.13 32.34 -0.21
CA VAL A 341 -15.89 33.67 -0.79
C VAL A 341 -17.12 34.19 -1.55
N SER A 342 -17.82 33.33 -2.29
CA SER A 342 -19.03 33.75 -3.01
C SER A 342 -20.18 34.12 -2.07
N THR A 343 -20.32 33.42 -0.93
CA THR A 343 -21.33 33.76 0.09
C THR A 343 -20.99 35.09 0.74
N ASP A 344 -19.74 35.39 1.05
CA ASP A 344 -19.34 36.66 1.64
C ASP A 344 -19.46 37.80 0.65
N LEU A 345 -19.18 37.58 -0.63
CA LEU A 345 -19.48 38.56 -1.70
C LEU A 345 -20.98 38.79 -1.89
N GLN A 346 -21.81 37.75 -1.89
CA GLN A 346 -23.27 37.87 -1.97
C GLN A 346 -23.83 38.65 -0.77
N ARG A 347 -23.35 38.39 0.43
CA ARG A 347 -23.72 39.12 1.65
C ARG A 347 -23.36 40.59 1.50
N TRP A 348 -22.17 40.92 1.00
CA TRP A 348 -21.73 42.29 0.74
C TRP A 348 -22.64 43.03 -0.20
N TYR A 349 -23.00 42.44 -1.35
CA TYR A 349 -23.87 43.06 -2.34
C TYR A 349 -25.36 43.12 -1.91
N ALA A 350 -25.77 42.28 -0.97
CA ALA A 350 -27.13 42.29 -0.44
C ALA A 350 -27.37 43.39 0.63
N ILE A 351 -26.31 43.95 1.24
CA ILE A 351 -26.45 44.99 2.27
C ILE A 351 -26.66 46.36 1.61
N PRO A 352 -27.79 47.06 1.86
CA PRO A 352 -28.03 48.39 1.34
C PRO A 352 -26.98 49.41 1.81
N GLU A 353 -26.75 50.47 1.02
CA GLU A 353 -25.70 51.46 1.29
C GLU A 353 -25.94 52.26 2.58
N ASN A 354 -27.19 52.33 3.07
CA ASN A 354 -27.60 53.09 4.23
C ASN A 354 -27.33 52.41 5.59
N HIS A 355 -26.82 51.12 5.54
CA HIS A 355 -26.55 50.34 6.77
C HIS A 355 -25.03 50.24 7.01
N ASP A 356 -24.47 51.31 7.59
CA ASP A 356 -23.01 51.44 7.76
C ASP A 356 -22.37 50.32 8.61
N GLU A 357 -22.98 49.94 9.74
CA GLU A 357 -22.43 48.96 10.67
C GLU A 357 -22.40 47.54 10.10
N PRO A 358 -23.48 46.96 9.56
CA PRO A 358 -23.43 45.65 8.88
C PRO A 358 -22.50 45.63 7.67
N ARG A 359 -22.43 46.78 6.95
CA ARG A 359 -21.55 46.90 5.79
C ARG A 359 -20.08 46.91 6.18
N ALA A 360 -19.73 47.63 7.27
CA ALA A 360 -18.38 47.60 7.83
C ALA A 360 -17.93 46.19 8.31
N GLN A 361 -18.83 45.42 8.95
CA GLN A 361 -18.59 44.07 9.35
C GLN A 361 -18.35 43.12 8.14
N SER A 362 -19.20 43.25 7.12
CA SER A 362 -19.05 42.48 5.88
C SER A 362 -17.76 42.83 5.13
N LEU A 363 -17.35 44.11 5.14
CA LEU A 363 -16.06 44.55 4.60
C LEU A 363 -14.86 43.93 5.32
N LEU A 364 -14.94 43.78 6.64
CA LEU A 364 -13.88 43.11 7.42
C LEU A 364 -13.71 41.65 7.01
N ALA A 365 -14.82 40.94 6.79
CA ALA A 365 -14.78 39.54 6.29
C ALA A 365 -14.13 39.46 4.91
N LEU A 366 -14.53 40.32 3.94
CA LEU A 366 -13.91 40.39 2.62
C LEU A 366 -12.40 40.69 2.68
N LYS A 367 -11.99 41.63 3.55
CA LYS A 367 -10.57 41.95 3.75
C LYS A 367 -9.78 40.78 4.35
N GLN A 368 -10.38 40.03 5.29
CA GLN A 368 -9.74 38.84 5.84
C GLN A 368 -9.53 37.78 4.80
N ASP A 369 -10.54 37.50 3.97
CA ASP A 369 -10.42 36.53 2.87
C ASP A 369 -9.39 36.99 1.82
N ALA A 370 -9.38 38.28 1.48
CA ALA A 370 -8.41 38.84 0.54
C ALA A 370 -6.98 38.71 1.05
N LEU A 371 -6.72 39.03 2.33
CA LEU A 371 -5.39 38.88 2.96
C LEU A 371 -4.94 37.42 3.04
N LEU A 372 -5.90 36.50 3.27
CA LEU A 372 -5.60 35.06 3.29
C LEU A 372 -5.19 34.57 1.90
N LEU A 373 -5.93 34.96 0.86
CA LEU A 373 -5.62 34.58 -0.52
C LEU A 373 -4.32 35.23 -1.01
N GLU A 374 -4.06 36.49 -0.63
CA GLU A 374 -2.79 37.18 -0.93
C GLU A 374 -1.58 36.50 -0.28
N ARG A 375 -1.72 36.06 0.99
CA ARG A 375 -0.69 35.27 1.66
C ARG A 375 -0.38 33.98 0.92
N TRP A 376 -1.41 33.26 0.47
CA TRP A 376 -1.22 32.04 -0.30
C TRP A 376 -0.62 32.29 -1.68
N GLN A 377 -0.93 33.43 -2.29
CA GLN A 377 -0.31 33.82 -3.56
C GLN A 377 1.20 34.13 -3.41
N ARG A 378 1.62 34.72 -2.28
CA ARG A 378 3.01 35.05 -1.99
C ARG A 378 3.84 33.87 -1.46
N GLN A 379 3.24 32.99 -0.62
CA GLN A 379 3.91 31.89 0.06
C GLN A 379 3.69 30.52 -0.59
N GLY A 380 2.82 30.45 -1.59
CA GLY A 380 2.30 29.21 -2.15
C GLY A 380 1.01 28.77 -1.46
N GLU A 381 0.12 28.15 -2.24
CA GLU A 381 -1.13 27.59 -1.73
C GLU A 381 -0.88 26.36 -0.85
N PRO A 382 -1.68 26.14 0.21
CA PRO A 382 -1.62 24.92 1.00
C PRO A 382 -1.90 23.69 0.17
N LEU A 383 -1.22 22.55 0.44
CA LEU A 383 -1.34 21.30 -0.30
C LEU A 383 -2.78 20.84 -0.55
N ARG A 384 -3.70 21.11 0.40
CA ARG A 384 -5.13 20.77 0.28
C ARG A 384 -5.85 21.44 -0.89
N TYR A 385 -5.29 22.51 -1.45
CA TYR A 385 -5.85 23.26 -2.60
C TYR A 385 -4.98 23.12 -3.86
N ALA A 386 -3.73 22.68 -3.72
CA ALA A 386 -2.71 22.72 -4.76
C ALA A 386 -2.93 21.68 -5.90
N LEU A 387 -3.67 20.60 -5.61
CA LEU A 387 -3.98 19.60 -6.64
C LEU A 387 -5.24 19.98 -7.40
N GLY A 388 -5.11 20.18 -8.70
CA GLY A 388 -6.20 20.56 -9.57
C GLY A 388 -6.25 22.06 -9.84
N TYR A 389 -7.45 22.58 -10.08
CA TYR A 389 -7.66 23.98 -10.47
C TYR A 389 -7.86 24.86 -9.23
N TYR A 390 -6.80 25.48 -8.72
CA TYR A 390 -6.87 26.46 -7.64
C TYR A 390 -7.38 27.84 -8.16
N PRO A 391 -8.53 28.34 -7.70
CA PRO A 391 -9.14 29.57 -8.22
C PRO A 391 -8.69 30.85 -7.51
N GLY A 392 -7.66 30.78 -6.65
CA GLY A 392 -7.27 31.84 -5.72
C GLY A 392 -7.10 33.21 -6.34
N LEU A 393 -6.45 33.34 -7.50
CA LEU A 393 -6.26 34.62 -8.18
C LEU A 393 -7.58 35.23 -8.63
N ARG A 394 -8.50 34.42 -9.17
CA ARG A 394 -9.83 34.91 -9.61
C ARG A 394 -10.68 35.40 -8.44
N LEU A 395 -10.64 34.64 -7.33
CA LEU A 395 -11.38 35.03 -6.12
C LEU A 395 -10.78 36.30 -5.49
N TRP A 396 -9.46 36.40 -5.44
CA TRP A 396 -8.78 37.60 -4.95
C TRP A 396 -9.13 38.84 -5.76
N LEU A 397 -9.13 38.77 -7.09
CA LEU A 397 -9.51 39.87 -7.97
C LEU A 397 -10.96 40.30 -7.76
N ALA A 398 -11.89 39.34 -7.54
CA ALA A 398 -13.28 39.63 -7.23
C ALA A 398 -13.46 40.35 -5.88
N LEU A 399 -12.69 39.91 -4.87
CA LEU A 399 -12.69 40.55 -3.54
C LEU A 399 -12.10 41.95 -3.60
N GLN A 400 -10.98 42.16 -4.28
CA GLN A 400 -10.36 43.48 -4.45
C GLN A 400 -11.32 44.45 -5.11
N LYS A 401 -11.98 44.04 -6.19
CA LYS A 401 -12.99 44.87 -6.87
C LYS A 401 -14.12 45.28 -5.91
N ALA A 402 -14.59 44.39 -5.06
CA ALA A 402 -15.65 44.69 -4.11
C ALA A 402 -15.14 45.63 -2.99
N ILE A 403 -13.89 45.46 -2.51
CA ILE A 403 -13.27 46.32 -1.49
C ILE A 403 -12.99 47.72 -2.03
N ASP A 404 -12.49 47.85 -3.26
CA ASP A 404 -12.15 49.14 -3.89
C ASP A 404 -13.42 49.95 -4.21
N THR A 405 -14.57 49.34 -4.36
CA THR A 405 -15.86 50.00 -4.59
C THR A 405 -16.44 50.64 -3.30
N TYR A 406 -15.88 50.34 -2.13
CA TYR A 406 -16.34 50.87 -0.87
C TYR A 406 -15.87 52.30 -0.66
N ALA A 407 -16.81 53.28 -0.60
CA ALA A 407 -16.56 54.61 -0.13
C ALA A 407 -16.94 54.71 1.35
N PRO A 408 -16.01 54.98 2.27
CA PRO A 408 -16.34 55.16 3.69
C PRO A 408 -17.28 56.36 3.86
N PRO A 409 -18.27 56.28 4.78
CA PRO A 409 -19.11 57.43 5.10
C PRO A 409 -18.21 58.61 5.51
N PRO A 410 -18.59 59.88 5.15
CA PRO A 410 -17.82 61.03 5.54
C PRO A 410 -17.67 61.07 7.05
N ALA A 411 -16.43 61.24 7.52
CA ALA A 411 -16.14 61.29 8.94
C ALA A 411 -17.08 62.31 9.63
N PRO A 412 -17.77 61.96 10.72
CA PRO A 412 -18.59 62.89 11.45
C PRO A 412 -17.75 64.13 11.76
N ALA A 413 -18.27 65.34 11.37
CA ALA A 413 -17.57 66.60 11.55
C ALA A 413 -17.08 66.67 13.02
N LEU A 414 -15.78 66.80 13.19
CA LEU A 414 -15.19 66.93 14.54
C LEU A 414 -15.91 68.04 15.27
N LYS A 415 -16.63 67.70 16.34
CA LYS A 415 -17.22 68.72 17.24
C LYS A 415 -16.09 69.64 17.60
N PRO A 416 -16.26 71.00 17.43
CA PRO A 416 -15.19 71.95 17.71
C PRO A 416 -14.69 71.72 19.14
N GLN A 417 -13.41 71.55 19.29
CA GLN A 417 -12.80 71.33 20.60
C GLN A 417 -13.10 72.55 21.46
N PRO A 418 -13.47 72.39 22.76
CA PRO A 418 -13.75 73.52 23.62
C PRO A 418 -12.47 74.36 23.75
N LYS A 419 -12.59 75.68 23.54
CA LYS A 419 -11.48 76.65 23.67
C LYS A 419 -11.12 76.77 25.12
N ILE A 420 -10.02 76.21 25.55
CA ILE A 420 -9.51 76.24 26.90
C ILE A 420 -8.66 77.49 27.04
N ILE A 421 -9.03 78.39 27.93
CA ILE A 421 -8.24 79.56 28.30
C ILE A 421 -7.66 79.31 29.72
N ARG A 422 -6.37 79.28 29.79
CA ARG A 422 -5.66 79.16 31.09
C ARG A 422 -5.25 80.50 31.58
N LEU A 423 -5.61 80.80 32.82
CA LEU A 423 -5.25 82.06 33.54
C LEU A 423 -4.38 81.69 34.73
N ASP A 424 -3.29 82.45 34.93
CA ASP A 424 -2.43 82.24 36.08
C ASP A 424 -3.14 82.64 37.39
N SER A 425 -3.22 81.71 38.35
CA SER A 425 -3.87 81.87 39.63
C SER A 425 -3.22 82.95 40.50
N MET A 426 -1.90 83.12 40.39
CA MET A 426 -1.14 84.12 41.15
C MET A 426 -1.40 85.53 40.70
N SER A 427 -1.76 85.69 39.44
CA SER A 427 -2.14 87.01 38.90
C SER A 427 -3.54 87.41 39.27
N LEU A 428 -4.40 86.49 39.67
CA LEU A 428 -5.80 86.74 40.00
C LEU A 428 -6.04 86.82 41.51
N PHE A 429 -5.31 86.08 42.34
CA PHE A 429 -5.54 85.89 43.74
C PHE A 429 -4.25 86.05 44.54
N ASP A 430 -4.37 86.50 45.80
CA ASP A 430 -3.29 86.47 46.77
C ASP A 430 -3.11 85.04 47.33
N THR A 431 -1.93 84.79 47.90
CA THR A 431 -1.60 83.49 48.50
C THR A 431 -2.59 83.18 49.62
N GLY A 432 -3.25 82.02 49.55
CA GLY A 432 -4.25 81.53 50.50
C GLY A 432 -5.59 82.28 50.48
N ARG A 433 -5.83 83.26 49.58
CA ARG A 433 -7.07 83.97 49.42
C ARG A 433 -7.85 83.62 48.20
N TRP A 434 -9.17 83.81 48.24
CA TRP A 434 -10.11 83.55 47.11
C TRP A 434 -10.74 84.81 46.55
N ALA A 435 -10.55 85.95 47.21
CA ALA A 435 -11.03 87.25 46.71
C ALA A 435 -10.13 87.73 45.54
N LEU A 436 -10.71 88.24 44.47
CA LEU A 436 -9.96 88.77 43.34
C LEU A 436 -9.14 89.99 43.75
N LYS A 437 -7.91 90.13 43.36
CA LYS A 437 -7.03 91.26 43.59
C LYS A 437 -7.55 92.51 42.95
N PRO A 438 -7.35 93.68 43.60
CA PRO A 438 -7.60 94.98 43.00
C PRO A 438 -6.78 95.08 41.66
N GLY A 439 -7.46 95.25 40.55
CA GLY A 439 -6.85 95.34 39.22
C GLY A 439 -6.76 94.04 38.45
N SER A 440 -6.97 92.85 39.05
CA SER A 440 -6.97 91.55 38.34
C SER A 440 -8.17 91.40 37.36
N THR A 441 -9.23 92.20 37.54
CA THR A 441 -10.39 92.31 36.67
C THR A 441 -10.03 92.70 35.26
N LYS A 442 -8.96 93.55 35.09
CA LYS A 442 -8.46 93.87 33.73
C LYS A 442 -7.90 92.70 32.98
N LEU A 443 -7.22 91.80 33.71
CA LEU A 443 -6.70 90.57 33.11
C LEU A 443 -7.82 89.62 32.72
N LEU A 444 -8.86 89.47 33.54
CA LEU A 444 -10.04 88.71 33.24
C LEU A 444 -10.76 89.24 31.99
N VAL A 445 -11.00 90.51 31.91
CA VAL A 445 -11.61 91.19 30.79
C VAL A 445 -10.80 90.94 29.49
N ASN A 446 -9.49 91.19 29.56
CA ASN A 446 -8.60 90.98 28.40
C ASN A 446 -8.58 89.53 27.91
N SER A 447 -8.60 88.57 28.80
CA SER A 447 -8.60 87.14 28.45
C SER A 447 -9.94 86.67 27.91
N LEU A 448 -11.00 87.33 28.29
CA LEU A 448 -12.38 87.00 27.88
C LEU A 448 -12.90 87.84 26.70
N VAL A 449 -12.12 88.78 26.20
CA VAL A 449 -12.53 89.67 25.06
C VAL A 449 -12.84 88.94 23.80
N GLY A 450 -12.53 87.73 23.67
CA GLY A 450 -12.90 86.92 22.48
C GLY A 450 -14.04 85.92 22.72
N ILE A 451 -14.54 85.83 23.95
CA ILE A 451 -15.60 84.89 24.29
C ILE A 451 -16.92 85.68 24.40
N LYS A 452 -17.61 85.71 23.26
CA LYS A 452 -19.00 86.14 23.27
C LYS A 452 -19.88 84.95 23.65
N ALA A 453 -20.56 85.05 24.81
CA ALA A 453 -21.54 84.08 25.26
C ALA A 453 -22.64 83.97 24.18
N LYS A 454 -22.69 82.86 23.46
CA LYS A 454 -23.78 82.56 22.54
C LYS A 454 -24.85 81.81 23.29
N PRO A 455 -26.14 82.06 23.04
CA PRO A 455 -27.22 81.34 23.69
C PRO A 455 -27.01 79.82 23.56
N GLY A 456 -27.06 79.08 24.69
CA GLY A 456 -26.85 77.61 24.70
C GLY A 456 -25.38 77.16 24.95
N TRP A 457 -24.43 78.09 25.19
CA TRP A 457 -23.06 77.73 25.53
C TRP A 457 -22.89 77.65 27.07
N LEU A 458 -22.21 76.59 27.53
CA LEU A 458 -21.85 76.40 28.90
C LEU A 458 -20.40 76.82 29.07
N ILE A 459 -20.11 77.77 29.99
CA ILE A 459 -18.76 78.13 30.37
C ILE A 459 -18.45 77.43 31.69
N VAL A 460 -17.45 76.55 31.66
CA VAL A 460 -16.97 75.83 32.83
C VAL A 460 -15.71 76.57 33.38
N VAL A 461 -15.78 77.04 34.62
CA VAL A 461 -14.65 77.64 35.31
C VAL A 461 -14.04 76.58 36.26
N ALA A 462 -12.80 76.15 36.01
CA ALA A 462 -12.09 75.23 36.85
C ALA A 462 -10.93 75.95 37.59
N GLY A 463 -10.92 75.91 38.93
CA GLY A 463 -9.81 76.40 39.71
C GLY A 463 -8.79 75.32 40.02
N HIS A 464 -7.52 75.71 39.97
CA HIS A 464 -6.41 74.83 40.35
C HIS A 464 -5.58 75.54 41.44
N THR A 465 -5.03 74.80 42.38
CA THR A 465 -4.06 75.22 43.39
C THR A 465 -2.75 74.47 43.15
N ASP A 466 -1.68 74.94 43.78
CA ASP A 466 -0.42 74.22 43.86
C ASP A 466 -0.56 73.01 44.79
N SER A 467 0.44 72.11 44.71
CA SER A 467 0.48 70.88 45.50
C SER A 467 1.01 71.09 46.94
N THR A 468 1.09 72.38 47.41
CA THR A 468 1.68 72.69 48.69
C THR A 468 0.56 72.84 49.74
N GLY A 469 0.58 72.04 50.82
CA GLY A 469 -0.40 72.08 51.89
C GLY A 469 -1.37 70.90 51.94
N ASP A 470 -2.42 71.01 52.79
CA ASP A 470 -3.41 69.92 52.92
C ASP A 470 -4.37 69.86 51.70
N ASP A 471 -4.53 68.67 51.14
CA ASP A 471 -5.33 68.46 49.96
C ASP A 471 -6.78 68.95 50.09
N LYS A 472 -7.42 68.71 51.21
CA LYS A 472 -8.79 69.15 51.47
C LYS A 472 -8.91 70.69 51.48
N SER A 473 -7.95 71.35 52.12
CA SER A 473 -7.88 72.82 52.18
C SER A 473 -7.64 73.40 50.78
N ASN A 474 -6.76 72.76 49.98
CA ASN A 474 -6.48 73.12 48.60
C ASN A 474 -7.68 72.92 47.66
N GLN A 475 -8.44 71.86 47.85
CA GLN A 475 -9.65 71.61 47.12
C GLN A 475 -10.74 72.67 47.40
N ILE A 476 -10.93 73.01 48.68
CA ILE A 476 -11.87 74.10 49.10
C ILE A 476 -11.44 75.45 48.52
N LEU A 477 -10.14 75.73 48.56
CA LEU A 477 -9.58 77.00 48.05
C LEU A 477 -9.73 77.07 46.51
N SER A 478 -9.48 75.99 45.78
CA SER A 478 -9.66 75.96 44.34
C SER A 478 -11.11 76.15 43.90
N LEU A 479 -12.06 75.51 44.64
CA LEU A 479 -13.49 75.71 44.44
C LEU A 479 -13.92 77.13 44.64
N LYS A 480 -13.54 77.75 45.82
CA LYS A 480 -13.87 79.15 46.13
C LYS A 480 -13.29 80.12 45.11
N ARG A 481 -12.07 79.88 44.62
CA ARG A 481 -11.47 80.69 43.51
C ARG A 481 -12.26 80.58 42.24
N ALA A 482 -12.68 79.36 41.81
CA ALA A 482 -13.54 79.19 40.66
C ALA A 482 -14.91 79.87 40.80
N GLU A 483 -15.49 79.80 42.03
CA GLU A 483 -16.74 80.46 42.33
C GLU A 483 -16.59 81.98 42.26
N SER A 484 -15.51 82.57 42.80
CA SER A 484 -15.26 84.00 42.72
C SER A 484 -15.14 84.52 41.30
N VAL A 485 -14.49 83.75 40.37
CA VAL A 485 -14.45 84.10 38.93
C VAL A 485 -15.80 83.93 38.30
N ARG A 486 -16.55 82.90 38.63
CA ARG A 486 -17.91 82.62 38.09
C ARG A 486 -18.84 83.77 38.46
N ASP A 487 -18.85 84.15 39.78
CA ASP A 487 -19.72 85.19 40.32
C ASP A 487 -19.35 86.55 39.72
N TRP A 488 -18.06 86.87 39.57
CA TRP A 488 -17.62 88.08 38.87
C TRP A 488 -18.05 88.07 37.41
N MET A 489 -17.98 86.97 36.70
CA MET A 489 -18.43 86.81 35.29
C MET A 489 -19.95 87.05 35.24
N ARG A 490 -20.71 86.52 36.20
CA ARG A 490 -22.18 86.66 36.21
C ARG A 490 -22.58 88.13 36.53
N ASP A 491 -21.85 88.79 37.42
CA ASP A 491 -22.14 90.20 37.89
C ASP A 491 -21.70 91.23 36.83
N THR A 492 -20.78 90.88 35.95
CA THR A 492 -20.23 91.82 34.97
C THR A 492 -20.92 91.65 33.58
N GLY A 493 -21.76 90.58 33.37
CA GLY A 493 -22.47 90.25 32.12
C GLY A 493 -21.68 89.37 31.27
#